data_3da33c19b71b35bdffbac01df41b3ca9
#
_entry.id   3da33c19b71b35bdffbac01df41b3ca9
#
_cell.length_a   1.000
_cell.length_b   1.000
_cell.length_c   1.000
_cell.angle_alpha   90.00
_cell.angle_beta   90.00
_cell.angle_gamma   90.00
#
_symmetry.space_group_name_H-M   'P 1'
#
loop_
_entity.id
_entity.type
_entity.pdbx_description
1 polymer ?
#
loop_
_entity_poly.entity_id
_entity_poly.type
_entity_poly.pdbx_seq_one_letter_code
_entity_poly.pdbx_strand_id
1 'polypeptide(L)'
;MKRILLLFIYLFTFSPFHLLMAQERIRDIYAAAPDSICPLLTKNNRLDQIDFRENNMKAEVKNKFDGHSELLVLSERYLQLRLSDHCLVEMKLLSDSTLASPSDADLRFCIVQTYSAPAPDSRVRLFDTAWHELPQTINRPSVDDFLSEDVDIDVRLALQALPLIKASLSENDDTITFELQTSELTREQRKLIEGKTRQIVQKVIAEEKRL
;
A
#
# COMPACT_ATOMS: atom_id res chain seq x y z
N MET A 1 -54.07 23.19 19.76
CA MET A 1 -53.63 21.93 19.15
C MET A 1 -53.03 22.11 17.75
N LYS A 2 -53.60 22.91 16.84
CA LYS A 2 -53.02 23.11 15.47
C LYS A 2 -51.59 23.73 15.44
N ARG A 3 -51.24 24.59 16.41
CA ARG A 3 -49.90 25.23 16.44
C ARG A 3 -48.80 24.32 16.92
N ILE A 4 -49.07 23.30 17.74
CA ILE A 4 -48.12 22.31 18.23
C ILE A 4 -47.80 21.29 17.12
N LEU A 5 -48.82 20.95 16.30
CA LEU A 5 -48.61 20.04 15.17
C LEU A 5 -47.70 20.63 14.09
N LEU A 6 -47.79 21.94 13.83
CA LEU A 6 -46.91 22.64 12.89
C LEU A 6 -45.44 22.71 13.39
N LEU A 7 -45.24 22.82 14.71
CA LEU A 7 -43.89 22.83 15.30
C LEU A 7 -43.21 21.44 15.17
N PHE A 8 -43.99 20.35 15.30
CA PHE A 8 -43.47 18.99 15.12
C PHE A 8 -43.12 18.68 13.67
N ILE A 9 -43.86 19.19 12.70
CA ILE A 9 -43.55 19.04 11.28
C ILE A 9 -42.29 19.83 10.92
N TYR A 10 -42.06 21.01 11.51
CA TYR A 10 -40.87 21.83 11.27
C TYR A 10 -39.59 21.21 11.89
N LEU A 11 -39.73 20.50 13.03
CA LEU A 11 -38.61 19.78 13.64
C LEU A 11 -38.19 18.52 12.85
N PHE A 12 -39.11 17.91 12.11
CA PHE A 12 -38.83 16.71 11.31
C PHE A 12 -38.22 17.03 9.92
N THR A 13 -38.46 18.26 9.41
CA THR A 13 -37.88 18.69 8.12
C THR A 13 -36.46 19.26 8.26
N PHE A 14 -35.98 19.53 9.49
CA PHE A 14 -34.64 19.98 9.80
C PHE A 14 -33.79 18.89 10.44
N SER A 15 -34.12 17.61 10.18
CA SER A 15 -33.09 16.56 10.33
C SER A 15 -32.05 16.88 9.30
N PRO A 16 -30.79 17.22 9.68
CA PRO A 16 -29.74 17.26 8.72
C PRO A 16 -29.58 15.80 8.24
N PHE A 17 -30.13 15.53 7.07
CA PHE A 17 -29.57 14.47 6.24
C PHE A 17 -28.14 14.90 6.02
N HIS A 18 -27.28 14.59 6.99
CA HIS A 18 -25.88 14.42 6.67
C HIS A 18 -25.90 13.33 5.60
N LEU A 19 -25.80 13.74 4.34
CA LEU A 19 -25.23 12.86 3.34
C LEU A 19 -23.95 12.35 4.01
N LEU A 20 -23.99 11.13 4.54
CA LEU A 20 -22.80 10.36 4.77
C LEU A 20 -22.20 10.25 3.36
N MET A 21 -21.34 11.19 3.02
CA MET A 21 -20.39 11.01 1.94
C MET A 21 -19.64 9.76 2.34
N ALA A 22 -19.92 8.66 1.66
CA ALA A 22 -19.22 7.41 1.90
C ALA A 22 -17.78 7.70 1.54
N GLN A 23 -16.95 7.93 2.55
CA GLN A 23 -15.52 8.13 2.36
C GLN A 23 -14.99 6.89 1.64
N GLU A 24 -14.35 7.08 0.49
CA GLU A 24 -13.71 5.98 -0.22
C GLU A 24 -12.74 5.26 0.72
N ARG A 25 -12.91 3.95 0.80
CA ARG A 25 -12.08 3.07 1.61
C ARG A 25 -11.15 2.28 0.72
N ILE A 26 -10.07 1.80 1.26
CA ILE A 26 -9.11 0.99 0.51
C ILE A 26 -9.77 -0.24 -0.16
N ARG A 27 -10.85 -0.79 0.43
CA ARG A 27 -11.64 -1.88 -0.13
C ARG A 27 -12.27 -1.53 -1.49
N ASP A 28 -12.80 -0.31 -1.61
CA ASP A 28 -13.51 0.14 -2.82
C ASP A 28 -12.49 0.41 -3.94
N ILE A 29 -11.36 1.02 -3.58
CA ILE A 29 -10.21 1.20 -4.47
C ILE A 29 -9.71 -0.17 -4.98
N TYR A 30 -9.56 -1.16 -4.08
CA TYR A 30 -9.14 -2.52 -4.47
C TYR A 30 -10.15 -3.20 -5.37
N ALA A 31 -11.45 -3.11 -5.07
CA ALA A 31 -12.50 -3.68 -5.92
C ALA A 31 -12.44 -3.14 -7.35
N ALA A 32 -12.07 -1.85 -7.50
CA ALA A 32 -11.93 -1.17 -8.79
C ALA A 32 -10.54 -1.31 -9.43
N ALA A 33 -9.60 -2.04 -8.81
CA ALA A 33 -8.22 -2.15 -9.28
C ALA A 33 -8.14 -2.61 -10.75
N PRO A 34 -7.32 -1.95 -11.59
CA PRO A 34 -7.13 -2.36 -12.97
C PRO A 34 -6.29 -3.64 -13.07
N ASP A 35 -6.41 -4.35 -14.19
CA ASP A 35 -5.67 -5.58 -14.45
C ASP A 35 -4.14 -5.38 -14.45
N SER A 36 -3.65 -4.16 -14.69
CA SER A 36 -2.22 -3.83 -14.59
C SER A 36 -1.65 -3.93 -13.17
N ILE A 37 -2.51 -3.85 -12.15
CA ILE A 37 -2.16 -3.98 -10.74
C ILE A 37 -2.44 -5.40 -10.23
N CYS A 38 -3.57 -5.98 -10.61
CA CYS A 38 -4.01 -7.30 -10.19
C CYS A 38 -4.23 -8.24 -11.40
N PRO A 39 -3.20 -8.53 -12.21
CA PRO A 39 -3.36 -9.25 -13.48
C PRO A 39 -3.91 -10.67 -13.33
N LEU A 40 -3.71 -11.28 -12.16
CA LEU A 40 -4.14 -12.65 -11.86
C LEU A 40 -5.61 -12.72 -11.40
N LEU A 41 -6.23 -11.59 -11.01
CA LEU A 41 -7.56 -11.56 -10.41
C LEU A 41 -8.58 -10.91 -11.33
N THR A 42 -9.77 -11.52 -11.43
CA THR A 42 -10.95 -10.87 -11.99
C THR A 42 -11.54 -9.89 -10.96
N LYS A 43 -12.44 -9.02 -11.40
CA LYS A 43 -13.22 -8.17 -10.47
C LYS A 43 -14.01 -9.03 -9.46
N ASN A 44 -14.61 -10.13 -9.90
CA ASN A 44 -15.36 -11.02 -9.02
C ASN A 44 -14.44 -11.66 -7.96
N ASN A 45 -13.25 -12.13 -8.35
CA ASN A 45 -12.28 -12.65 -7.38
C ASN A 45 -11.96 -11.62 -6.29
N ARG A 46 -11.78 -10.34 -6.64
CA ARG A 46 -11.51 -9.28 -5.66
C ARG A 46 -12.69 -9.02 -4.74
N LEU A 47 -13.92 -9.03 -5.29
CA LEU A 47 -15.15 -8.87 -4.49
C LEU A 47 -15.34 -10.06 -3.53
N ASP A 48 -15.13 -11.29 -3.99
CA ASP A 48 -15.20 -12.50 -3.16
C ASP A 48 -14.16 -12.44 -2.02
N GLN A 49 -12.94 -12.00 -2.31
CA GLN A 49 -11.90 -11.83 -1.28
C GLN A 49 -12.27 -10.78 -0.23
N ILE A 50 -12.88 -9.67 -0.63
CA ILE A 50 -13.37 -8.64 0.29
C ILE A 50 -14.46 -9.25 1.18
N ASP A 51 -15.47 -9.90 0.58
CA ASP A 51 -16.58 -10.50 1.31
C ASP A 51 -16.07 -11.57 2.32
N PHE A 52 -15.17 -12.46 1.89
CA PHE A 52 -14.57 -13.46 2.78
C PHE A 52 -13.85 -12.80 3.96
N ARG A 53 -13.07 -11.74 3.69
CA ARG A 53 -12.31 -11.06 4.75
C ARG A 53 -13.20 -10.34 5.75
N GLU A 54 -14.24 -9.66 5.28
CA GLU A 54 -15.23 -8.97 6.12
C GLU A 54 -16.05 -9.95 6.98
N ASN A 55 -16.24 -11.19 6.51
CA ASN A 55 -16.87 -12.26 7.25
C ASN A 55 -15.90 -13.13 8.08
N ASN A 56 -14.65 -12.66 8.29
CA ASN A 56 -13.60 -13.38 9.03
C ASN A 56 -13.27 -14.78 8.47
N MET A 57 -13.46 -14.98 7.19
CA MET A 57 -13.06 -16.21 6.48
C MET A 57 -11.67 -16.05 5.84
N LYS A 58 -11.05 -17.16 5.48
CA LYS A 58 -9.84 -17.16 4.65
C LYS A 58 -10.18 -16.60 3.27
N ALA A 59 -9.60 -15.46 2.92
CA ALA A 59 -9.90 -14.75 1.68
C ALA A 59 -9.01 -15.23 0.52
N GLU A 60 -8.97 -16.52 0.29
CA GLU A 60 -8.23 -17.18 -0.79
C GLU A 60 -9.16 -17.50 -1.96
N VAL A 61 -8.73 -17.19 -3.17
CA VAL A 61 -9.44 -17.52 -4.40
C VAL A 61 -8.51 -18.16 -5.43
N LYS A 62 -9.07 -19.01 -6.29
CA LYS A 62 -8.38 -19.50 -7.47
C LYS A 62 -8.24 -18.37 -8.48
N ASN A 63 -7.02 -18.12 -8.97
CA ASN A 63 -6.76 -17.04 -9.90
C ASN A 63 -6.83 -17.48 -11.38
N LYS A 64 -6.62 -16.53 -12.32
CA LYS A 64 -6.72 -16.74 -13.77
C LYS A 64 -5.76 -17.82 -14.34
N PHE A 65 -4.70 -18.17 -13.61
CA PHE A 65 -3.68 -19.14 -14.04
C PHE A 65 -3.66 -20.40 -13.16
N ASP A 66 -4.80 -20.78 -12.61
CA ASP A 66 -4.98 -21.96 -11.76
C ASP A 66 -4.18 -21.97 -10.43
N GLY A 67 -3.47 -20.91 -10.12
CA GLY A 67 -2.84 -20.68 -8.84
C GLY A 67 -3.81 -20.08 -7.82
N HIS A 68 -3.29 -19.71 -6.65
CA HIS A 68 -4.05 -19.10 -5.57
C HIS A 68 -3.59 -17.69 -5.27
N SER A 69 -4.54 -16.82 -4.97
CA SER A 69 -4.30 -15.47 -4.46
C SER A 69 -5.10 -15.27 -3.18
N GLU A 70 -4.52 -14.58 -2.18
CA GLU A 70 -5.13 -14.44 -0.86
C GLU A 70 -5.04 -12.99 -0.36
N LEU A 71 -6.17 -12.41 0.01
CA LEU A 71 -6.23 -11.14 0.71
C LEU A 71 -5.88 -11.38 2.18
N LEU A 72 -4.66 -11.02 2.58
CA LEU A 72 -4.10 -11.32 3.90
C LEU A 72 -4.60 -10.35 4.97
N VAL A 73 -4.63 -9.05 4.64
CA VAL A 73 -5.07 -7.98 5.53
C VAL A 73 -6.01 -7.06 4.77
N LEU A 74 -7.06 -6.64 5.44
CA LEU A 74 -7.96 -5.59 4.99
C LEU A 74 -8.37 -4.78 6.21
N SER A 75 -7.92 -3.55 6.29
CA SER A 75 -8.38 -2.55 7.26
C SER A 75 -9.02 -1.37 6.53
N GLU A 76 -9.37 -0.33 7.24
CA GLU A 76 -10.03 0.84 6.63
C GLU A 76 -9.13 1.54 5.59
N ARG A 77 -7.82 1.58 5.85
CA ARG A 77 -6.84 2.33 5.06
C ARG A 77 -5.68 1.51 4.52
N TYR A 78 -5.60 0.23 4.85
CA TYR A 78 -4.50 -0.64 4.46
C TYR A 78 -5.00 -2.00 3.97
N LEU A 79 -4.32 -2.52 2.98
CA LEU A 79 -4.58 -3.83 2.39
C LEU A 79 -3.26 -4.52 2.08
N GLN A 80 -3.21 -5.84 2.34
CA GLN A 80 -2.11 -6.71 1.92
C GLN A 80 -2.66 -7.91 1.17
N LEU A 81 -2.22 -8.08 -0.08
CA LEU A 81 -2.65 -9.12 -1.00
C LEU A 81 -1.45 -9.98 -1.41
N ARG A 82 -1.47 -11.26 -1.12
CA ARG A 82 -0.62 -12.25 -1.78
C ARG A 82 -1.23 -12.54 -3.15
N LEU A 83 -0.67 -11.93 -4.18
CA LEU A 83 -1.15 -12.09 -5.55
C LEU A 83 -0.73 -13.44 -6.14
N SER A 84 0.46 -13.93 -5.75
CA SER A 84 1.00 -15.27 -6.01
C SER A 84 2.05 -15.61 -4.96
N ASP A 85 2.64 -16.81 -5.01
CA ASP A 85 3.74 -17.23 -4.12
C ASP A 85 4.97 -16.29 -4.19
N HIS A 86 5.12 -15.58 -5.31
CA HIS A 86 6.26 -14.70 -5.56
C HIS A 86 5.89 -13.23 -5.72
N CYS A 87 4.64 -12.85 -5.47
CA CYS A 87 4.20 -11.46 -5.60
C CYS A 87 3.28 -11.05 -4.45
N LEU A 88 3.73 -10.09 -3.66
CA LEU A 88 2.97 -9.42 -2.60
C LEU A 88 2.63 -8.00 -3.05
N VAL A 89 1.40 -7.58 -2.82
CA VAL A 89 0.92 -6.22 -3.08
C VAL A 89 0.43 -5.63 -1.77
N GLU A 90 0.95 -4.49 -1.40
CA GLU A 90 0.48 -3.69 -0.28
C GLU A 90 -0.11 -2.39 -0.81
N MET A 91 -1.23 -1.96 -0.26
CA MET A 91 -1.88 -0.71 -0.62
C MET A 91 -2.21 0.07 0.65
N LYS A 92 -1.91 1.36 0.65
CA LYS A 92 -2.15 2.26 1.78
C LYS A 92 -2.80 3.54 1.31
N LEU A 93 -3.98 3.84 1.84
CA LEU A 93 -4.63 5.13 1.67
C LEU A 93 -3.92 6.17 2.54
N LEU A 94 -3.42 7.24 1.92
CA LEU A 94 -2.63 8.27 2.59
C LEU A 94 -3.54 9.32 3.24
N SER A 95 -3.11 9.82 4.41
CA SER A 95 -3.76 10.96 5.05
C SER A 95 -3.20 12.24 4.46
N ASP A 96 -4.04 13.09 3.91
CA ASP A 96 -3.65 14.47 3.72
C ASP A 96 -3.86 15.23 5.04
N SER A 97 -2.77 15.40 5.80
CA SER A 97 -2.79 16.11 7.08
C SER A 97 -2.97 17.62 6.93
N THR A 98 -2.99 18.14 5.69
CA THR A 98 -3.13 19.58 5.41
C THR A 98 -4.57 19.99 5.21
N LEU A 99 -5.47 19.03 4.93
CA LEU A 99 -6.88 19.29 4.66
C LEU A 99 -7.75 19.02 5.89
N ALA A 100 -8.54 20.00 6.31
CA ALA A 100 -9.48 19.86 7.43
C ALA A 100 -10.66 18.90 7.11
N SER A 101 -10.93 18.67 5.84
CA SER A 101 -11.92 17.72 5.31
C SER A 101 -11.52 17.36 3.88
N PRO A 102 -10.74 16.31 3.66
CA PRO A 102 -10.38 15.88 2.31
C PRO A 102 -11.64 15.43 1.56
N SER A 103 -11.81 15.93 0.34
CA SER A 103 -12.78 15.36 -0.60
C SER A 103 -12.21 14.06 -1.18
N ASP A 104 -13.05 13.16 -1.71
CA ASP A 104 -12.59 11.92 -2.35
C ASP A 104 -11.62 12.20 -3.51
N ALA A 105 -11.71 13.37 -4.15
CA ALA A 105 -10.82 13.83 -5.21
C ALA A 105 -9.38 14.13 -4.71
N ASP A 106 -9.21 14.38 -3.41
CA ASP A 106 -7.91 14.70 -2.80
C ASP A 106 -7.21 13.47 -2.23
N LEU A 107 -7.92 12.33 -2.16
CA LEU A 107 -7.34 11.10 -1.64
C LEU A 107 -6.27 10.53 -2.58
N ARG A 108 -5.19 10.09 -1.98
CA ARG A 108 -4.05 9.44 -2.65
C ARG A 108 -3.77 8.12 -1.97
N PHE A 109 -3.23 7.17 -2.70
CA PHE A 109 -2.79 5.92 -2.10
C PHE A 109 -1.45 5.46 -2.67
N CYS A 110 -0.69 4.78 -1.82
CA CYS A 110 0.57 4.18 -2.17
C CYS A 110 0.39 2.69 -2.43
N ILE A 111 1.05 2.18 -3.45
CA ILE A 111 1.17 0.74 -3.74
C ILE A 111 2.62 0.33 -3.66
N VAL A 112 2.88 -0.75 -2.94
CA VAL A 112 4.14 -1.48 -2.96
C VAL A 112 3.89 -2.86 -3.57
N GLN A 113 4.55 -3.17 -4.68
CA GLN A 113 4.57 -4.51 -5.28
C GLN A 113 5.94 -5.13 -5.06
N THR A 114 5.99 -6.21 -4.31
CA THR A 114 7.21 -6.95 -3.99
C THR A 114 7.24 -8.26 -4.76
N TYR A 115 8.32 -8.48 -5.51
CA TYR A 115 8.62 -9.72 -6.22
C TYR A 115 9.75 -10.45 -5.51
N SER A 116 9.57 -11.74 -5.21
CA SER A 116 10.48 -12.50 -4.34
C SER A 116 11.35 -13.51 -5.10
N ALA A 117 11.87 -13.11 -6.27
CA ALA A 117 12.76 -13.95 -7.08
C ALA A 117 13.81 -13.10 -7.81
N PRO A 118 15.12 -13.23 -7.54
CA PRO A 118 15.78 -14.22 -6.66
C PRO A 118 15.64 -13.89 -5.17
N ALA A 119 15.48 -12.62 -4.82
CA ALA A 119 15.21 -12.13 -3.47
C ALA A 119 14.17 -11.00 -3.54
N PRO A 120 13.52 -10.60 -2.42
CA PRO A 120 12.52 -9.55 -2.44
C PRO A 120 13.05 -8.23 -3.00
N ASP A 121 12.42 -7.76 -4.07
CA ASP A 121 12.61 -6.42 -4.63
C ASP A 121 11.27 -5.75 -4.83
N SER A 122 11.16 -4.45 -4.52
CA SER A 122 9.87 -3.77 -4.49
C SER A 122 9.83 -2.59 -5.45
N ARG A 123 8.69 -2.44 -6.11
CA ARG A 123 8.30 -1.24 -6.84
C ARG A 123 7.27 -0.47 -6.03
N VAL A 124 7.55 0.81 -5.79
CA VAL A 124 6.65 1.74 -5.09
C VAL A 124 6.00 2.66 -6.11
N ARG A 125 4.69 2.89 -6.01
CA ARG A 125 3.94 3.79 -6.89
C ARG A 125 2.85 4.52 -6.11
N LEU A 126 2.54 5.74 -6.54
CA LEU A 126 1.47 6.57 -6.00
C LEU A 126 0.36 6.74 -7.02
N PHE A 127 -0.88 6.75 -6.56
CA PHE A 127 -2.07 6.91 -7.41
C PHE A 127 -3.08 7.85 -6.76
N ASP A 128 -3.93 8.46 -7.60
CA ASP A 128 -5.22 9.00 -7.19
C ASP A 128 -6.30 7.89 -7.17
N THR A 129 -7.50 8.20 -6.66
CA THR A 129 -8.59 7.23 -6.56
C THR A 129 -9.17 6.82 -7.92
N ALA A 130 -8.90 7.58 -8.98
CA ALA A 130 -9.23 7.23 -10.36
C ALA A 130 -8.17 6.32 -11.03
N TRP A 131 -7.17 5.86 -10.30
CA TRP A 131 -6.07 5.02 -10.76
C TRP A 131 -5.10 5.71 -11.75
N HIS A 132 -5.02 7.03 -11.74
CA HIS A 132 -3.94 7.71 -12.43
C HIS A 132 -2.68 7.67 -11.59
N GLU A 133 -1.58 7.22 -12.19
CA GLU A 133 -0.27 7.20 -11.52
C GLU A 133 0.24 8.63 -11.33
N LEU A 134 0.60 8.96 -10.11
CA LEU A 134 1.10 10.27 -9.71
C LEU A 134 2.63 10.31 -9.79
N PRO A 135 3.23 11.52 -9.92
CA PRO A 135 4.68 11.67 -9.82
C PRO A 135 5.23 11.06 -8.55
N GLN A 136 6.38 10.38 -8.66
CA GLN A 136 7.04 9.74 -7.52
C GLN A 136 7.61 10.79 -6.56
N THR A 137 7.12 10.82 -5.34
CA THR A 137 7.63 11.67 -4.26
C THR A 137 8.48 10.88 -3.25
N ILE A 138 8.40 9.54 -3.31
CA ILE A 138 9.16 8.63 -2.46
C ILE A 138 10.48 8.31 -3.16
N ASN A 139 11.59 8.70 -2.55
CA ASN A 139 12.91 8.40 -3.08
C ASN A 139 13.31 6.97 -2.70
N ARG A 140 13.50 6.09 -3.70
CA ARG A 140 14.09 4.78 -3.47
C ARG A 140 15.54 4.98 -3.01
N PRO A 141 15.92 4.49 -1.80
CA PRO A 141 17.30 4.61 -1.33
C PRO A 141 18.28 3.88 -2.25
N SER A 142 19.51 4.38 -2.33
CA SER A 142 20.61 3.67 -2.95
C SER A 142 21.18 2.59 -2.01
N VAL A 143 21.97 1.66 -2.52
CA VAL A 143 22.64 0.66 -1.69
C VAL A 143 23.49 1.30 -0.59
N ASP A 144 24.18 2.38 -0.91
CA ASP A 144 25.07 3.08 0.03
C ASP A 144 24.36 3.68 1.22
N ASP A 145 23.08 4.06 1.05
CA ASP A 145 22.28 4.61 2.16
C ASP A 145 22.02 3.56 3.26
N PHE A 146 22.09 2.27 2.93
CA PHE A 146 21.87 1.20 3.89
C PHE A 146 23.16 0.75 4.60
N LEU A 147 24.34 1.08 4.07
CA LEU A 147 25.62 0.54 4.50
C LEU A 147 26.36 1.47 5.44
N SER A 148 27.08 0.89 6.40
CA SER A 148 28.08 1.61 7.17
C SER A 148 29.30 1.95 6.29
N GLU A 149 30.06 2.98 6.67
CA GLU A 149 31.24 3.43 5.91
C GLU A 149 32.35 2.36 5.84
N ASP A 150 32.45 1.53 6.87
CA ASP A 150 33.47 0.47 7.03
C ASP A 150 33.12 -0.85 6.34
N VAL A 151 32.09 -0.88 5.47
CA VAL A 151 31.78 -2.06 4.66
C VAL A 151 32.85 -2.25 3.60
N ASP A 152 33.32 -3.51 3.48
CA ASP A 152 34.30 -3.93 2.47
C ASP A 152 33.86 -3.55 1.06
N ILE A 153 34.80 -3.07 0.25
CA ILE A 153 34.52 -2.53 -1.09
C ILE A 153 33.98 -3.61 -2.03
N ASP A 154 34.46 -4.84 -1.95
CA ASP A 154 34.02 -5.93 -2.84
C ASP A 154 32.58 -6.33 -2.49
N VAL A 155 32.20 -6.31 -1.20
CA VAL A 155 30.83 -6.55 -0.76
C VAL A 155 29.90 -5.42 -1.22
N ARG A 156 30.35 -4.17 -1.11
CA ARG A 156 29.59 -2.98 -1.58
C ARG A 156 29.34 -3.06 -3.08
N LEU A 157 30.36 -3.36 -3.87
CA LEU A 157 30.24 -3.51 -5.33
C LEU A 157 29.32 -4.68 -5.72
N ALA A 158 29.38 -5.81 -5.00
CA ALA A 158 28.47 -6.93 -5.23
C ALA A 158 27.00 -6.54 -5.01
N LEU A 159 26.69 -5.78 -3.96
CA LEU A 159 25.35 -5.29 -3.66
C LEU A 159 24.87 -4.23 -4.68
N GLN A 160 25.76 -3.34 -5.11
CA GLN A 160 25.47 -2.34 -6.14
C GLN A 160 25.23 -2.97 -7.53
N ALA A 161 25.84 -4.11 -7.82
CA ALA A 161 25.64 -4.84 -9.08
C ALA A 161 24.23 -5.47 -9.16
N LEU A 162 23.63 -5.81 -8.01
CA LEU A 162 22.26 -6.34 -7.91
C LEU A 162 21.53 -5.70 -6.71
N PRO A 163 21.01 -4.47 -6.87
CA PRO A 163 20.43 -3.71 -5.77
C PRO A 163 19.00 -4.15 -5.48
N LEU A 164 18.83 -5.25 -4.75
CA LEU A 164 17.54 -5.76 -4.33
C LEU A 164 17.10 -5.08 -3.03
N ILE A 165 16.02 -4.32 -3.09
CA ILE A 165 15.52 -3.51 -1.97
C ILE A 165 14.04 -3.80 -1.77
N LYS A 166 13.73 -4.45 -0.65
CA LYS A 166 12.34 -4.65 -0.22
C LYS A 166 11.81 -3.37 0.40
N ALA A 167 10.60 -2.99 0.02
CA ALA A 167 9.82 -1.95 0.68
C ALA A 167 8.59 -2.56 1.35
N SER A 168 8.13 -1.98 2.47
CA SER A 168 6.91 -2.39 3.16
C SER A 168 6.20 -1.16 3.72
N LEU A 169 4.87 -1.09 3.53
CA LEU A 169 4.03 -0.03 4.08
C LEU A 169 3.64 -0.34 5.52
N SER A 170 3.59 0.67 6.38
CA SER A 170 3.03 0.53 7.71
C SER A 170 1.50 0.47 7.65
N GLU A 171 0.88 -0.46 8.38
CA GLU A 171 -0.57 -0.47 8.56
C GLU A 171 -1.05 0.71 9.43
N ASN A 172 -0.24 1.13 10.41
CA ASN A 172 -0.67 2.04 11.47
C ASN A 172 -0.42 3.52 11.15
N ASP A 173 0.58 3.82 10.33
CA ASP A 173 0.95 5.20 9.98
C ASP A 173 1.33 5.32 8.50
N ASP A 174 1.56 6.55 8.03
CA ASP A 174 1.91 6.82 6.64
C ASP A 174 3.44 6.76 6.45
N THR A 175 4.04 5.62 6.84
CA THR A 175 5.47 5.36 6.63
C THR A 175 5.71 4.16 5.71
N ILE A 176 6.86 4.18 5.04
CA ILE A 176 7.40 3.10 4.24
C ILE A 176 8.79 2.76 4.78
N THR A 177 9.04 1.48 4.97
CA THR A 177 10.33 0.95 5.41
C THR A 177 11.01 0.26 4.25
N PHE A 178 12.28 0.60 4.00
CA PHE A 178 13.13 -0.04 3.02
C PHE A 178 14.20 -0.90 3.69
N GLU A 179 14.44 -2.09 3.12
CA GLU A 179 15.42 -3.08 3.59
C GLU A 179 16.26 -3.58 2.42
N LEU A 180 17.58 -3.45 2.52
CA LEU A 180 18.51 -4.02 1.55
C LEU A 180 18.55 -5.54 1.70
N GLN A 181 18.36 -6.25 0.60
CA GLN A 181 18.42 -7.71 0.58
C GLN A 181 19.86 -8.17 0.36
N THR A 182 20.31 -9.10 1.21
CA THR A 182 21.70 -9.60 1.21
C THR A 182 21.79 -11.10 0.97
N SER A 183 20.67 -11.76 0.63
CA SER A 183 20.60 -13.21 0.42
C SER A 183 21.48 -13.70 -0.74
N GLU A 184 21.69 -12.86 -1.75
CA GLU A 184 22.47 -13.19 -2.95
C GLU A 184 24.00 -13.08 -2.73
N LEU A 185 24.41 -12.52 -1.61
CA LEU A 185 25.82 -12.54 -1.20
C LEU A 185 26.27 -13.94 -0.80
N THR A 186 27.55 -14.25 -1.01
CA THR A 186 28.16 -15.46 -0.49
C THR A 186 28.12 -15.50 1.05
N ARG A 187 28.34 -16.68 1.64
CA ARG A 187 28.34 -16.82 3.09
C ARG A 187 29.45 -15.97 3.75
N GLU A 188 30.60 -15.88 3.12
CA GLU A 188 31.72 -15.07 3.56
C GLU A 188 31.40 -13.58 3.53
N GLN A 189 30.85 -13.09 2.41
CA GLN A 189 30.43 -11.71 2.25
C GLN A 189 29.34 -11.31 3.27
N ARG A 190 28.36 -12.19 3.53
CA ARG A 190 27.32 -11.94 4.56
C ARG A 190 27.90 -11.75 5.95
N LYS A 191 28.95 -12.49 6.32
CA LYS A 191 29.64 -12.30 7.61
C LYS A 191 30.34 -10.95 7.70
N LEU A 192 30.90 -10.44 6.60
CA LEU A 192 31.56 -9.13 6.56
C LEU A 192 30.62 -7.95 6.71
N ILE A 193 29.31 -8.15 6.41
CA ILE A 193 28.27 -7.11 6.48
C ILE A 193 27.35 -7.25 7.71
N GLU A 194 27.53 -8.29 8.51
CA GLU A 194 26.72 -8.54 9.70
C GLU A 194 26.79 -7.34 10.67
N GLY A 195 25.62 -6.78 11.03
CA GLY A 195 25.52 -5.59 11.88
C GLY A 195 25.90 -4.26 11.20
N LYS A 196 26.24 -4.25 9.90
CA LYS A 196 26.65 -3.06 9.14
C LYS A 196 25.59 -2.55 8.18
N THR A 197 24.37 -3.05 8.27
CA THR A 197 23.22 -2.58 7.51
C THR A 197 22.18 -1.94 8.41
N ARG A 198 21.43 -0.99 7.88
CA ARG A 198 20.32 -0.37 8.56
C ARG A 198 19.05 -0.43 7.71
N GLN A 199 17.90 -0.34 8.34
CA GLN A 199 16.64 -0.05 7.67
C GLN A 199 16.49 1.46 7.47
N ILE A 200 15.77 1.85 6.43
CA ILE A 200 15.47 3.24 6.13
C ILE A 200 13.96 3.42 6.18
N VAL A 201 13.49 4.30 7.04
CA VAL A 201 12.06 4.64 7.16
C VAL A 201 11.85 6.04 6.60
N GLN A 202 10.87 6.17 5.72
CA GLN A 202 10.47 7.45 5.12
C GLN A 202 8.97 7.66 5.36
N LYS A 203 8.58 8.92 5.51
CA LYS A 203 7.15 9.29 5.50
C LYS A 203 6.67 9.35 4.07
N VAL A 204 5.53 8.70 3.79
CA VAL A 204 4.85 8.80 2.50
C VAL A 204 4.02 10.07 2.50
N ILE A 205 4.43 11.06 1.73
CA ILE A 205 3.72 12.35 1.62
C ILE A 205 3.13 12.42 0.21
N ALA A 206 1.84 12.64 0.12
CA ALA A 206 1.20 13.02 -1.12
C ALA A 206 1.45 14.53 -1.32
N GLU A 207 2.49 14.91 -2.07
CA GLU A 207 2.69 16.33 -2.36
C GLU A 207 1.58 16.86 -3.26
N GLU A 208 1.00 17.98 -2.83
CA GLU A 208 0.12 18.80 -3.65
C GLU A 208 0.94 19.44 -4.78
N LYS A 209 0.49 19.30 -6.02
CA LYS A 209 1.00 20.09 -7.13
C LYS A 209 0.69 21.55 -6.81
N ARG A 210 1.65 22.33 -6.30
CA ARG A 210 1.54 23.80 -6.33
C ARG A 210 1.55 24.21 -7.81
N LEU A 211 0.36 24.61 -8.30
CA LEU A 211 0.19 25.31 -9.55
C LEU A 211 0.75 26.73 -9.43
#